data_6784332387ece14555154f024cd24a7f
#
_entry.id   6784332387ece14555154f024cd24a7f
#
_cell.length_a   1.000
_cell.length_b   1.000
_cell.length_c   1.000
_cell.angle_alpha   90.00
_cell.angle_beta   90.00
_cell.angle_gamma   90.00
#
_symmetry.space_group_name_H-M   'P 1'
#
loop_
_entity.id
_entity.type
_entity.pdbx_description
1 polymer ?
#
loop_
_entity_poly.entity_id
_entity_poly.type
_entity_poly.pdbx_seq_one_letter_code
_entity_poly.pdbx_strand_id
1 'polypeptide(L)'
;MNIPIVTLDKIYIESDNENIVFLDCTRVNSTNEIISRRKESIEEQINNIINKFCGKKVFIADDVVFSGNVLRIIIDKLTTGGVDVVGVISSISTRSGYEYFKCLKYGLKTNYIMEDDVIDQICERDFYFGIAGSGIMIREDDSYYKAPYFKPFGNPNERASIPVEYEDSFSKECLRRSIVLWEEMERLGNREIFAYELPEVIYGVNKGDNVVKKLKKEMNKLCK
;
A
#
# COMPACT_ATOMS: atom_id res chain seq x y z
N MET A 1 -21.41 -25.72 -2.48
CA MET A 1 -21.67 -24.27 -2.34
C MET A 1 -20.30 -23.62 -2.18
N ASN A 2 -19.90 -22.74 -3.10
CA ASN A 2 -18.60 -22.06 -2.99
C ASN A 2 -18.72 -20.93 -1.96
N ILE A 3 -17.81 -20.88 -0.99
CA ILE A 3 -17.75 -19.79 -0.01
C ILE A 3 -17.19 -18.55 -0.70
N PRO A 4 -17.87 -17.39 -0.62
CA PRO A 4 -17.38 -16.13 -1.18
C PRO A 4 -16.07 -15.68 -0.58
N ILE A 5 -15.33 -14.86 -1.34
CA ILE A 5 -14.05 -14.29 -0.95
C ILE A 5 -14.16 -12.77 -0.96
N VAL A 6 -13.74 -12.13 0.12
CA VAL A 6 -13.46 -10.70 0.18
C VAL A 6 -11.94 -10.54 0.07
N THR A 7 -11.46 -9.94 -1.00
CA THR A 7 -10.01 -9.77 -1.22
C THR A 7 -9.59 -8.33 -1.03
N LEU A 8 -8.44 -8.12 -0.39
CA LEU A 8 -7.78 -6.82 -0.25
C LEU A 8 -6.77 -6.58 -1.37
N ASP A 9 -6.40 -7.65 -2.07
CA ASP A 9 -5.50 -7.58 -3.22
C ASP A 9 -6.28 -7.72 -4.53
N LYS A 10 -6.05 -6.77 -5.44
CA LYS A 10 -6.64 -6.74 -6.79
C LYS A 10 -5.72 -7.35 -7.85
N ILE A 11 -4.43 -7.38 -7.61
CA ILE A 11 -3.44 -7.73 -8.64
C ILE A 11 -3.39 -9.24 -8.84
N TYR A 12 -3.36 -10.00 -7.74
CA TYR A 12 -3.22 -11.45 -7.79
C TYR A 12 -4.55 -12.20 -7.70
N ILE A 13 -5.62 -11.51 -7.26
CA ILE A 13 -6.96 -12.09 -7.11
C ILE A 13 -7.95 -11.25 -7.93
N GLU A 14 -7.68 -11.08 -9.21
CA GLU A 14 -8.63 -10.49 -10.15
C GLU A 14 -9.53 -11.57 -10.72
N SER A 15 -10.86 -11.36 -10.62
CA SER A 15 -11.83 -12.30 -11.17
C SER A 15 -13.15 -11.60 -11.44
N ASP A 16 -13.77 -11.92 -12.58
CA ASP A 16 -15.15 -11.55 -12.90
C ASP A 16 -16.18 -12.38 -12.13
N ASN A 17 -15.73 -13.23 -11.22
CA ASN A 17 -16.61 -14.07 -10.40
C ASN A 17 -17.33 -13.23 -9.35
N GLU A 18 -18.66 -13.19 -9.40
CA GLU A 18 -19.52 -12.46 -8.46
C GLU A 18 -19.36 -12.88 -6.98
N ASN A 19 -18.75 -14.04 -6.72
CA ASN A 19 -18.42 -14.53 -5.38
C ASN A 19 -17.08 -13.95 -4.86
N ILE A 20 -16.35 -13.21 -5.67
CA ILE A 20 -15.13 -12.49 -5.25
C ILE A 20 -15.46 -11.00 -5.22
N VAL A 21 -15.25 -10.38 -4.06
CA VAL A 21 -15.48 -8.94 -3.87
C VAL A 21 -14.19 -8.29 -3.39
N PHE A 22 -13.79 -7.26 -4.11
CA PHE A 22 -12.60 -6.49 -3.79
C PHE A 22 -12.92 -5.34 -2.83
N LEU A 23 -12.20 -5.29 -1.72
CA LEU A 23 -12.18 -4.20 -0.75
C LEU A 23 -10.89 -3.38 -0.94
N ASP A 24 -11.01 -2.20 -1.53
CA ASP A 24 -9.86 -1.33 -1.72
C ASP A 24 -9.52 -0.57 -0.44
N CYS A 25 -8.42 -0.93 0.17
CA CYS A 25 -7.95 -0.27 1.37
C CYS A 25 -6.43 -0.06 1.37
N THR A 26 -6.01 0.97 2.09
CA THR A 26 -4.60 1.21 2.42
C THR A 26 -4.50 1.82 3.80
N ARG A 27 -3.37 1.59 4.46
CA ARG A 27 -3.10 2.17 5.78
C ARG A 27 -2.46 3.54 5.64
N VAL A 28 -2.94 4.51 6.43
CA VAL A 28 -2.27 5.78 6.65
C VAL A 28 -1.23 5.59 7.75
N ASN A 29 0.01 5.83 7.42
CA ASN A 29 1.11 5.42 8.28
C ASN A 29 1.23 6.21 9.60
N SER A 30 0.83 7.47 9.60
CA SER A 30 0.89 8.33 10.80
C SER A 30 -0.19 8.03 11.84
N THR A 31 -1.33 7.48 11.42
CA THR A 31 -2.54 7.34 12.26
C THR A 31 -3.02 5.90 12.41
N ASN A 32 -2.47 4.93 11.68
CA ASN A 32 -3.02 3.58 11.52
C ASN A 32 -4.45 3.56 10.97
N GLU A 33 -4.95 4.68 10.48
CA GLU A 33 -6.24 4.79 9.83
C GLU A 33 -6.23 3.96 8.54
N ILE A 34 -7.36 3.31 8.24
CA ILE A 34 -7.55 2.59 6.96
C ILE A 34 -8.43 3.48 6.08
N ILE A 35 -7.95 3.78 4.90
CA ILE A 35 -8.66 4.57 3.90
C ILE A 35 -8.79 3.83 2.57
N SER A 36 -9.75 4.24 1.76
CA SER A 36 -9.88 3.81 0.37
C SER A 36 -8.97 4.65 -0.54
N ARG A 37 -8.39 4.03 -1.55
CA ARG A 37 -7.71 4.72 -2.66
C ARG A 37 -8.69 5.13 -3.76
N ARG A 38 -9.97 4.71 -3.65
CA ARG A 38 -11.06 5.03 -4.57
C ARG A 38 -11.90 6.21 -4.07
N LYS A 39 -12.83 6.67 -4.91
CA LYS A 39 -13.83 7.68 -4.53
C LYS A 39 -14.81 7.17 -3.47
N GLU A 40 -15.14 5.88 -3.52
CA GLU A 40 -15.98 5.21 -2.53
C GLU A 40 -15.21 5.06 -1.23
N SER A 41 -15.79 5.52 -0.13
CA SER A 41 -15.15 5.42 1.19
C SER A 41 -15.01 3.97 1.65
N ILE A 42 -14.11 3.73 2.60
CA ILE A 42 -13.93 2.39 3.18
C ILE A 42 -15.20 1.90 3.88
N GLU A 43 -15.93 2.81 4.52
CA GLU A 43 -17.20 2.54 5.19
C GLU A 43 -18.30 2.13 4.18
N GLU A 44 -18.41 2.81 3.06
CA GLU A 44 -19.36 2.45 2.00
C GLU A 44 -19.05 1.07 1.42
N GLN A 45 -17.77 0.79 1.12
CA GLN A 45 -17.35 -0.52 0.62
C GLN A 45 -17.66 -1.64 1.62
N ILE A 46 -17.36 -1.44 2.92
CA ILE A 46 -17.66 -2.41 3.97
C ILE A 46 -19.17 -2.63 4.09
N ASN A 47 -19.98 -1.57 4.07
CA ASN A 47 -21.42 -1.67 4.12
C ASN A 47 -21.99 -2.44 2.91
N ASN A 48 -21.45 -2.23 1.73
CA ASN A 48 -21.83 -2.99 0.53
C ASN A 48 -21.52 -4.47 0.66
N ILE A 49 -20.37 -4.82 1.25
CA ILE A 49 -19.99 -6.21 1.54
C ILE A 49 -20.93 -6.82 2.59
N ILE A 50 -21.23 -6.10 3.67
CA ILE A 50 -22.17 -6.52 4.71
C ILE A 50 -23.56 -6.79 4.08
N ASN A 51 -24.09 -5.87 3.31
CA ASN A 51 -25.39 -6.01 2.65
C ASN A 51 -25.44 -7.25 1.74
N LYS A 52 -24.34 -7.58 1.07
CA LYS A 52 -24.24 -8.73 0.15
C LYS A 52 -24.09 -10.05 0.89
N PHE A 53 -23.39 -10.07 2.03
CA PHE A 53 -22.95 -11.29 2.70
C PHE A 53 -23.41 -11.43 4.16
N CYS A 54 -24.29 -10.58 4.67
CA CYS A 54 -24.86 -10.75 6.01
C CYS A 54 -25.48 -12.17 6.18
N GLY A 55 -25.16 -12.84 7.26
CA GLY A 55 -25.56 -14.21 7.54
C GLY A 55 -24.87 -15.29 6.71
N LYS A 56 -23.91 -14.92 5.85
CA LYS A 56 -23.15 -15.86 5.01
C LYS A 56 -21.72 -16.01 5.50
N LYS A 57 -21.13 -17.18 5.20
CA LYS A 57 -19.70 -17.44 5.40
C LYS A 57 -18.88 -16.80 4.31
N VAL A 58 -17.73 -16.18 4.68
CA VAL A 58 -16.77 -15.63 3.72
C VAL A 58 -15.34 -15.97 4.14
N PHE A 59 -14.44 -16.07 3.16
CA PHE A 59 -13.00 -15.98 3.37
C PHE A 59 -12.53 -14.55 3.12
N ILE A 60 -11.52 -14.12 3.87
CA ILE A 60 -10.74 -12.90 3.56
C ILE A 60 -9.45 -13.34 2.87
N ALA A 61 -9.06 -12.65 1.80
CA ALA A 61 -7.82 -12.93 1.10
C ALA A 61 -6.97 -11.66 0.96
N ASP A 62 -5.65 -11.84 1.10
CA ASP A 62 -4.65 -10.78 0.92
C ASP A 62 -3.39 -11.39 0.28
N ASP A 63 -2.53 -10.58 -0.33
CA ASP A 63 -1.26 -11.06 -0.89
C ASP A 63 -0.26 -11.37 0.22
N VAL A 64 -0.05 -10.43 1.15
CA VAL A 64 0.90 -10.54 2.26
C VAL A 64 0.27 -10.13 3.60
N VAL A 65 0.42 -10.96 4.60
CA VAL A 65 0.03 -10.64 5.98
C VAL A 65 1.28 -10.32 6.80
N PHE A 66 1.46 -9.05 7.15
CA PHE A 66 2.49 -8.60 8.08
C PHE A 66 2.03 -8.77 9.53
N SER A 67 1.74 -7.69 10.25
CA SER A 67 1.19 -7.76 11.61
C SER A 67 -0.28 -8.18 11.68
N GLY A 68 -1.00 -8.18 10.55
CA GLY A 68 -2.42 -8.47 10.47
C GLY A 68 -3.37 -7.37 10.99
N ASN A 69 -2.86 -6.20 11.36
CA ASN A 69 -3.68 -5.12 11.94
C ASN A 69 -4.80 -4.65 11.00
N VAL A 70 -4.52 -4.49 9.71
CA VAL A 70 -5.53 -4.08 8.71
C VAL A 70 -6.62 -5.14 8.62
N LEU A 71 -6.22 -6.40 8.47
CA LEU A 71 -7.15 -7.53 8.39
C LEU A 71 -8.03 -7.62 9.64
N ARG A 72 -7.46 -7.43 10.83
CA ARG A 72 -8.22 -7.44 12.09
C ARG A 72 -9.33 -6.40 12.08
N ILE A 73 -9.01 -5.15 11.74
CA ILE A 73 -9.99 -4.06 11.71
C ILE A 73 -11.12 -4.37 10.71
N ILE A 74 -10.79 -4.91 9.55
CA ILE A 74 -11.77 -5.27 8.52
C ILE A 74 -12.64 -6.44 9.00
N ILE A 75 -12.03 -7.48 9.56
CA ILE A 75 -12.76 -8.64 10.09
C ILE A 75 -13.72 -8.21 11.21
N ASP A 76 -13.27 -7.36 12.12
CA ASP A 76 -14.11 -6.86 13.22
C ASP A 76 -15.32 -6.07 12.69
N LYS A 77 -15.13 -5.20 11.70
CA LYS A 77 -16.23 -4.46 11.05
C LYS A 77 -17.22 -5.40 10.33
N LEU A 78 -16.73 -6.36 9.56
CA LEU A 78 -17.56 -7.32 8.84
C LEU A 78 -18.34 -8.23 9.79
N THR A 79 -17.69 -8.75 10.83
CA THR A 79 -18.34 -9.64 11.81
C THR A 79 -19.37 -8.88 12.66
N THR A 80 -19.10 -7.64 13.04
CA THR A 80 -20.07 -6.76 13.69
C THR A 80 -21.28 -6.51 12.79
N GLY A 81 -21.10 -6.43 11.49
CA GLY A 81 -22.16 -6.32 10.49
C GLY A 81 -22.87 -7.63 10.15
N GLY A 82 -22.57 -8.73 10.86
CA GLY A 82 -23.25 -10.01 10.68
C GLY A 82 -22.69 -10.92 9.59
N VAL A 83 -21.50 -10.64 9.06
CA VAL A 83 -20.81 -11.51 8.13
C VAL A 83 -20.02 -12.57 8.90
N ASP A 84 -20.15 -13.85 8.56
CA ASP A 84 -19.41 -14.95 9.24
C ASP A 84 -18.06 -15.17 8.54
N VAL A 85 -17.01 -14.51 9.03
CA VAL A 85 -15.63 -14.71 8.54
C VAL A 85 -15.12 -16.05 9.06
N VAL A 86 -14.84 -17.00 8.16
CA VAL A 86 -14.46 -18.37 8.50
C VAL A 86 -12.97 -18.66 8.32
N GLY A 87 -12.21 -17.77 7.69
CA GLY A 87 -10.77 -17.93 7.53
C GLY A 87 -10.13 -16.78 6.79
N VAL A 88 -8.80 -16.70 6.96
CA VAL A 88 -7.92 -15.78 6.21
C VAL A 88 -6.99 -16.60 5.32
N ILE A 89 -6.75 -16.12 4.11
CA ILE A 89 -5.86 -16.74 3.12
C ILE A 89 -4.86 -15.70 2.66
N SER A 90 -3.57 -16.03 2.61
CA SER A 90 -2.54 -15.19 2.00
C SER A 90 -1.53 -16.03 1.21
N SER A 91 -0.81 -15.39 0.30
CA SER A 91 0.33 -16.02 -0.35
C SER A 91 1.52 -16.10 0.60
N ILE A 92 1.77 -15.02 1.32
CA ILE A 92 2.91 -14.87 2.23
C ILE A 92 2.41 -14.32 3.58
N SER A 93 3.09 -14.70 4.66
CA SER A 93 2.90 -14.08 5.98
C SER A 93 4.24 -13.92 6.68
N THR A 94 4.40 -12.87 7.49
CA THR A 94 5.47 -12.86 8.48
C THR A 94 5.19 -13.87 9.59
N ARG A 95 6.21 -14.26 10.34
CA ARG A 95 6.05 -15.13 11.49
C ARG A 95 5.08 -14.52 12.51
N SER A 96 5.22 -13.23 12.81
CA SER A 96 4.34 -12.52 13.75
C SER A 96 2.88 -12.49 13.29
N GLY A 97 2.61 -12.20 12.01
CA GLY A 97 1.25 -12.24 11.45
C GLY A 97 0.64 -13.64 11.50
N TYR A 98 1.42 -14.67 11.15
CA TYR A 98 0.97 -16.06 11.21
C TYR A 98 0.58 -16.48 12.62
N GLU A 99 1.46 -16.27 13.62
CA GLU A 99 1.18 -16.64 15.01
C GLU A 99 0.00 -15.87 15.59
N TYR A 100 -0.17 -14.59 15.20
CA TYR A 100 -1.35 -13.82 15.61
C TYR A 100 -2.64 -14.47 15.12
N PHE A 101 -2.77 -14.78 13.83
CA PHE A 101 -4.00 -15.37 13.29
C PHE A 101 -4.20 -16.83 13.69
N LYS A 102 -3.15 -17.60 13.92
CA LYS A 102 -3.23 -18.97 14.39
C LYS A 102 -3.99 -19.12 15.70
N CYS A 103 -3.91 -18.12 16.58
CA CYS A 103 -4.62 -18.10 17.86
C CYS A 103 -6.09 -17.66 17.72
N LEU A 104 -6.51 -17.16 16.57
CA LEU A 104 -7.87 -16.70 16.33
C LEU A 104 -8.74 -17.81 15.74
N LYS A 105 -10.06 -17.69 15.94
CA LYS A 105 -11.05 -18.64 15.40
C LYS A 105 -11.01 -18.77 13.86
N TYR A 106 -10.53 -17.74 13.18
CA TYR A 106 -10.50 -17.71 11.72
C TYR A 106 -9.33 -18.50 11.14
N GLY A 107 -8.20 -18.55 11.88
CA GLY A 107 -6.94 -19.10 11.37
C GLY A 107 -6.39 -18.34 10.16
N LEU A 108 -5.15 -18.64 9.80
CA LEU A 108 -4.52 -18.15 8.58
C LEU A 108 -3.96 -19.34 7.78
N LYS A 109 -4.35 -19.44 6.50
CA LYS A 109 -3.70 -20.32 5.54
C LYS A 109 -2.78 -19.49 4.67
N THR A 110 -1.49 -19.81 4.68
CA THR A 110 -0.47 -19.15 3.86
C THR A 110 0.45 -20.18 3.23
N ASN A 111 1.00 -19.86 2.06
CA ASN A 111 1.92 -20.75 1.36
C ASN A 111 3.35 -20.61 1.89
N TYR A 112 3.72 -19.42 2.34
CA TYR A 112 5.08 -19.15 2.82
C TYR A 112 5.05 -18.27 4.07
N ILE A 113 5.90 -18.63 5.04
CA ILE A 113 6.08 -17.85 6.27
C ILE A 113 7.50 -17.31 6.25
N MET A 114 7.61 -15.96 6.26
CA MET A 114 8.89 -15.28 6.43
C MET A 114 9.27 -15.29 7.91
N GLU A 115 10.45 -15.77 8.18
CA GLU A 115 10.95 -15.85 9.57
C GLU A 115 11.46 -14.51 10.10
N ASP A 116 11.90 -13.63 9.21
CA ASP A 116 12.40 -12.32 9.57
C ASP A 116 11.25 -11.32 9.69
N ASP A 117 11.40 -10.36 10.61
CA ASP A 117 10.47 -9.24 10.74
C ASP A 117 10.67 -8.26 9.58
N VAL A 118 9.69 -8.22 8.71
CA VAL A 118 9.61 -7.26 7.60
C VAL A 118 8.54 -6.23 7.92
N ILE A 119 8.87 -4.94 7.77
CA ILE A 119 7.96 -3.85 8.13
C ILE A 119 6.90 -3.64 7.06
N ASP A 120 7.30 -3.71 5.79
CA ASP A 120 6.41 -3.48 4.65
C ASP A 120 6.96 -4.15 3.40
N GLN A 121 6.10 -4.34 2.40
CA GLN A 121 6.49 -4.85 1.10
C GLN A 121 6.76 -3.68 0.15
N ILE A 122 7.94 -3.68 -0.47
CA ILE A 122 8.30 -2.74 -1.52
C ILE A 122 8.19 -3.45 -2.87
N CYS A 123 7.46 -2.82 -3.80
CA CYS A 123 7.38 -3.26 -5.19
C CYS A 123 8.36 -2.45 -6.06
N GLU A 124 8.61 -2.88 -7.29
CA GLU A 124 9.50 -2.19 -8.24
C GLU A 124 9.10 -0.73 -8.45
N ARG A 125 7.80 -0.43 -8.49
CA ARG A 125 7.28 0.93 -8.64
C ARG A 125 7.68 1.87 -7.50
N ASP A 126 7.92 1.32 -6.31
CA ASP A 126 8.25 2.11 -5.11
C ASP A 126 9.67 2.68 -5.15
N PHE A 127 10.51 2.22 -6.09
CA PHE A 127 11.82 2.81 -6.39
C PHE A 127 11.73 4.06 -7.27
N TYR A 128 10.53 4.44 -7.71
CA TYR A 128 10.32 5.56 -8.61
C TYR A 128 9.43 6.62 -7.98
N PHE A 129 9.80 7.88 -8.17
CA PHE A 129 9.03 9.02 -7.75
C PHE A 129 7.81 9.24 -8.62
N GLY A 130 6.64 9.45 -8.02
CA GLY A 130 5.44 9.92 -8.71
C GLY A 130 4.76 8.89 -9.64
N ILE A 131 5.05 7.61 -9.47
CA ILE A 131 4.34 6.54 -10.18
C ILE A 131 3.06 6.18 -9.42
N ALA A 132 1.98 5.96 -10.16
CA ALA A 132 0.68 5.60 -9.58
C ALA A 132 0.78 4.38 -8.67
N GLY A 133 0.23 4.50 -7.45
CA GLY A 133 0.24 3.44 -6.45
C GLY A 133 1.59 3.23 -5.75
N SER A 134 2.63 4.03 -6.04
CA SER A 134 3.90 3.96 -5.33
C SER A 134 3.85 4.73 -4.00
N GLY A 135 4.74 4.32 -3.07
CA GLY A 135 4.87 4.97 -1.78
C GLY A 135 3.71 4.71 -0.82
N ILE A 136 3.79 5.35 0.33
CA ILE A 136 2.80 5.23 1.40
C ILE A 136 1.86 6.44 1.42
N MET A 137 0.67 6.24 2.00
CA MET A 137 -0.22 7.35 2.32
C MET A 137 0.17 7.97 3.66
N ILE A 138 0.28 9.30 3.69
CA ILE A 138 0.41 10.10 4.91
C ILE A 138 -0.72 11.12 4.98
N ARG A 139 -1.08 11.52 6.18
CA ARG A 139 -2.07 12.57 6.43
C ARG A 139 -1.38 13.77 7.09
N GLU A 140 -1.64 14.96 6.56
CA GLU A 140 -1.25 16.23 7.14
C GLU A 140 -2.38 17.25 6.91
N ASP A 141 -2.78 17.97 7.94
CA ASP A 141 -3.82 19.01 7.89
C ASP A 141 -5.08 18.60 7.10
N ASP A 142 -5.67 17.46 7.43
CA ASP A 142 -6.85 16.88 6.78
C ASP A 142 -6.69 16.53 5.29
N SER A 143 -5.48 16.59 4.77
CA SER A 143 -5.14 16.20 3.40
C SER A 143 -4.32 14.93 3.37
N TYR A 144 -4.51 14.15 2.30
CA TYR A 144 -3.74 12.92 2.07
C TYR A 144 -2.71 13.15 0.97
N TYR A 145 -1.50 12.64 1.23
CA TYR A 145 -0.35 12.75 0.33
C TYR A 145 0.28 11.38 0.14
N LYS A 146 0.94 11.19 -1.00
CA LYS A 146 1.86 10.08 -1.19
C LYS A 146 3.27 10.48 -0.76
N ALA A 147 3.94 9.62 -0.03
CA ALA A 147 5.35 9.78 0.32
C ALA A 147 6.15 8.60 -0.23
N PRO A 148 7.12 8.84 -1.13
CA PRO A 148 8.07 7.82 -1.54
C PRO A 148 8.83 7.22 -0.35
N TYR A 149 9.30 5.97 -0.49
CA TYR A 149 10.03 5.24 0.55
C TYR A 149 11.47 5.74 0.78
N PHE A 150 11.91 6.77 0.08
CA PHE A 150 13.29 7.25 0.10
C PHE A 150 13.39 8.74 0.42
N LYS A 151 14.55 9.14 0.95
CA LYS A 151 14.84 10.53 1.29
C LYS A 151 14.83 11.46 0.07
N PRO A 152 14.44 12.72 0.24
CA PRO A 152 13.97 13.36 1.48
C PRO A 152 12.47 13.22 1.73
N PHE A 153 11.75 12.44 0.94
CA PHE A 153 10.29 12.34 0.97
C PHE A 153 9.78 11.36 2.03
N GLY A 154 10.58 10.35 2.37
CA GLY A 154 10.31 9.34 3.37
C GLY A 154 11.56 8.88 4.11
N ASN A 155 11.37 8.02 5.10
CA ASN A 155 12.45 7.40 5.85
C ASN A 155 12.55 5.90 5.48
N PRO A 156 13.60 5.49 4.73
CA PRO A 156 13.71 4.10 4.27
C PRO A 156 13.77 3.06 5.39
N ASN A 157 14.41 3.38 6.52
CA ASN A 157 14.49 2.47 7.65
C ASN A 157 13.12 2.19 8.24
N GLU A 158 12.35 3.24 8.53
CA GLU A 158 11.03 3.10 9.16
C GLU A 158 9.96 2.52 8.23
N ARG A 159 10.15 2.67 6.91
CA ARG A 159 9.13 2.39 5.90
C ARG A 159 9.38 1.14 5.08
N ALA A 160 10.65 0.80 4.89
CA ALA A 160 11.05 -0.22 3.93
C ALA A 160 12.06 -1.22 4.50
N SER A 161 12.27 -1.22 5.81
CA SER A 161 13.26 -2.08 6.49
C SER A 161 14.68 -1.96 5.92
N ILE A 162 15.01 -0.81 5.33
CA ILE A 162 16.38 -0.54 4.85
C ILE A 162 17.23 -0.19 6.07
N PRO A 163 18.34 -0.90 6.35
CA PRO A 163 19.22 -0.57 7.45
C PRO A 163 19.72 0.87 7.36
N VAL A 164 19.85 1.53 8.52
CA VAL A 164 20.18 2.97 8.61
C VAL A 164 21.45 3.31 7.83
N GLU A 165 22.46 2.46 7.85
CA GLU A 165 23.71 2.62 7.12
C GLU A 165 23.56 2.63 5.60
N TYR A 166 22.45 2.08 5.07
CA TYR A 166 22.16 2.03 3.63
C TYR A 166 21.13 3.07 3.16
N GLU A 167 20.48 3.79 4.06
CA GLU A 167 19.39 4.73 3.70
C GLU A 167 19.79 5.75 2.63
N ASP A 168 20.98 6.35 2.77
CA ASP A 168 21.44 7.37 1.82
C ASP A 168 21.81 6.77 0.46
N SER A 169 22.47 5.62 0.43
CA SER A 169 22.80 4.93 -0.81
C SER A 169 21.55 4.43 -1.53
N PHE A 170 20.60 3.88 -0.79
CA PHE A 170 19.29 3.49 -1.31
C PHE A 170 18.53 4.69 -1.88
N SER A 171 18.44 5.78 -1.13
CA SER A 171 17.73 6.98 -1.56
C SER A 171 18.35 7.63 -2.80
N LYS A 172 19.68 7.67 -2.89
CA LYS A 172 20.39 8.15 -4.07
C LYS A 172 20.08 7.31 -5.30
N GLU A 173 20.04 5.99 -5.17
CA GLU A 173 19.71 5.11 -6.28
C GLU A 173 18.25 5.29 -6.73
N CYS A 174 17.29 5.42 -5.81
CA CYS A 174 15.89 5.70 -6.13
C CYS A 174 15.73 7.04 -6.85
N LEU A 175 16.41 8.09 -6.37
CA LEU A 175 16.41 9.40 -7.03
C LEU A 175 17.03 9.34 -8.43
N ARG A 176 18.17 8.65 -8.57
CA ARG A 176 18.84 8.46 -9.88
C ARG A 176 17.91 7.79 -10.89
N ARG A 177 17.27 6.69 -10.51
CA ARG A 177 16.30 5.98 -11.36
C ARG A 177 15.11 6.85 -11.72
N SER A 178 14.57 7.58 -10.75
CA SER A 178 13.45 8.50 -10.97
C SER A 178 13.81 9.63 -11.93
N ILE A 179 15.01 10.21 -11.80
CA ILE A 179 15.50 11.25 -12.71
C ILE A 179 15.57 10.70 -14.13
N VAL A 180 16.20 9.56 -14.33
CA VAL A 180 16.32 8.93 -15.67
C VAL A 180 14.95 8.66 -16.28
N LEU A 181 14.00 8.13 -15.49
CA LEU A 181 12.63 7.87 -15.96
C LEU A 181 11.96 9.16 -16.43
N TRP A 182 11.94 10.20 -15.59
CA TRP A 182 11.23 11.44 -15.89
C TRP A 182 11.91 12.26 -16.98
N GLU A 183 13.25 12.25 -17.09
CA GLU A 183 13.96 12.82 -18.24
C GLU A 183 13.57 12.16 -19.56
N GLU A 184 13.44 10.82 -19.56
CA GLU A 184 13.00 10.10 -20.74
C GLU A 184 11.55 10.39 -21.09
N MET A 185 10.66 10.52 -20.08
CA MET A 185 9.27 10.93 -20.29
C MET A 185 9.17 12.35 -20.85
N GLU A 186 9.97 13.31 -20.34
CA GLU A 186 10.05 14.66 -20.92
C GLU A 186 10.57 14.65 -22.36
N ARG A 187 11.60 13.85 -22.63
CA ARG A 187 12.16 13.67 -23.98
C ARG A 187 11.14 13.12 -24.97
N LEU A 188 10.41 12.07 -24.58
CA LEU A 188 9.39 11.44 -25.43
C LEU A 188 8.20 12.36 -25.66
N GLY A 189 7.78 13.10 -24.62
CA GLY A 189 6.70 14.06 -24.69
C GLY A 189 7.10 15.40 -25.32
N ASN A 190 8.39 15.64 -25.55
CA ASN A 190 8.96 16.92 -26.01
C ASN A 190 8.48 18.12 -25.18
N ARG A 191 8.38 17.95 -23.86
CA ARG A 191 7.92 19.00 -22.92
C ARG A 191 8.38 18.70 -21.49
N GLU A 192 8.46 19.75 -20.68
CA GLU A 192 8.64 19.61 -19.23
C GLU A 192 7.40 19.01 -18.56
N ILE A 193 7.61 18.23 -17.49
CA ILE A 193 6.55 17.63 -16.67
C ILE A 193 6.56 18.28 -15.28
N PHE A 194 5.37 18.68 -14.84
CA PHE A 194 5.17 19.35 -13.56
C PHE A 194 4.42 18.46 -12.56
N ALA A 195 4.60 18.71 -11.27
CA ALA A 195 4.03 17.89 -10.21
C ALA A 195 2.49 17.81 -10.21
N TYR A 196 1.79 18.82 -10.75
CA TYR A 196 0.32 18.77 -10.91
C TYR A 196 -0.16 17.75 -11.95
N GLU A 197 0.74 17.25 -12.81
CA GLU A 197 0.46 16.23 -13.81
C GLU A 197 0.65 14.81 -13.30
N LEU A 198 1.26 14.66 -12.11
CA LEU A 198 1.42 13.37 -11.48
C LEU A 198 0.06 12.78 -11.07
N PRO A 199 -0.08 11.45 -11.09
CA PRO A 199 -1.34 10.79 -10.73
C PRO A 199 -1.76 11.03 -9.28
N GLU A 200 -0.83 11.41 -8.42
CA GLU A 200 -1.07 11.60 -6.98
C GLU A 200 -0.28 12.80 -6.46
N VAL A 201 -0.79 13.43 -5.40
CA VAL A 201 -0.10 14.56 -4.73
C VAL A 201 1.02 14.00 -3.86
N ILE A 202 2.25 14.45 -4.11
CA ILE A 202 3.43 13.99 -3.40
C ILE A 202 3.76 14.93 -2.24
N TYR A 203 4.01 14.35 -1.07
CA TYR A 203 4.40 15.08 0.13
C TYR A 203 5.69 15.88 -0.07
N GLY A 204 5.68 17.14 0.35
CA GLY A 204 6.83 18.03 0.23
C GLY A 204 7.15 18.51 -1.19
N VAL A 205 6.20 18.36 -2.11
CA VAL A 205 6.32 18.81 -3.51
C VAL A 205 5.18 19.77 -3.86
N ASN A 206 5.54 20.95 -4.38
CA ASN A 206 4.55 21.91 -4.82
C ASN A 206 4.01 21.55 -6.21
N LYS A 207 2.75 21.79 -6.46
CA LYS A 207 2.11 21.49 -7.76
C LYS A 207 2.83 22.11 -8.97
N GLY A 208 3.44 23.28 -8.79
CA GLY A 208 4.19 23.98 -9.84
C GLY A 208 5.66 23.55 -9.98
N ASP A 209 6.17 22.63 -9.17
CA ASP A 209 7.55 22.14 -9.29
C ASP A 209 7.69 21.31 -10.58
N ASN A 210 8.73 21.60 -11.38
CA ASN A 210 9.14 20.70 -12.44
C ASN A 210 9.77 19.46 -11.82
N VAL A 211 9.28 18.28 -12.21
CA VAL A 211 9.61 17.00 -11.56
C VAL A 211 11.11 16.70 -11.63
N VAL A 212 11.71 16.80 -12.81
CA VAL A 212 13.14 16.50 -13.01
C VAL A 212 14.02 17.49 -12.24
N LYS A 213 13.72 18.79 -12.30
CA LYS A 213 14.47 19.82 -11.58
C LYS A 213 14.39 19.63 -10.06
N LYS A 214 13.21 19.27 -9.54
CA LYS A 214 13.00 18.96 -8.13
C LYS A 214 13.85 17.77 -7.71
N LEU A 215 13.79 16.65 -8.41
CA LEU A 215 14.55 15.44 -8.10
C LEU A 215 16.07 15.69 -8.14
N LYS A 216 16.57 16.39 -9.15
CA LYS A 216 18.00 16.77 -9.23
C LYS A 216 18.44 17.63 -8.06
N LYS A 217 17.58 18.57 -7.64
CA LYS A 217 17.86 19.42 -6.46
C LYS A 217 17.98 18.57 -5.19
N GLU A 218 17.07 17.61 -4.98
CA GLU A 218 17.10 16.74 -3.80
C GLU A 218 18.30 15.77 -3.85
N MET A 219 18.63 15.22 -5.01
CA MET A 219 19.83 14.41 -5.20
C MET A 219 21.11 15.18 -4.80
N ASN A 220 21.22 16.42 -5.24
CA ASN A 220 22.40 17.27 -4.92
C ASN A 220 22.52 17.57 -3.42
N LYS A 221 21.42 17.57 -2.67
CA LYS A 221 21.45 17.74 -1.20
C LYS A 221 21.98 16.47 -0.50
N LEU A 222 21.62 15.29 -0.99
CA LEU A 222 22.09 14.02 -0.44
C LEU A 222 23.55 13.71 -0.78
N CYS A 223 24.13 14.40 -1.75
CA CYS A 223 25.53 14.24 -2.15
C CYS A 223 26.49 15.17 -1.40
N LYS A 224 25.97 16.05 -0.54
CA LYS A 224 26.75 16.94 0.31
C LYS A 224 27.00 16.35 1.68
#